data_946ae0daa27f2ee3bc2f50f4ef0b55b2
#
_entry.id   946ae0daa27f2ee3bc2f50f4ef0b55b2
#
_cell.length_a   1.000
_cell.length_b   1.000
_cell.length_c   1.000
_cell.angle_alpha   90.00
_cell.angle_beta   90.00
_cell.angle_gamma   90.00
#
_symmetry.space_group_name_H-M   'P 1'
#
loop_
_entity.id
_entity.type
_entity.pdbx_description
1 polymer ?
#
loop_
_entity_poly.entity_id
_entity_poly.type
_entity_poly.pdbx_seq_one_letter_code
_entity_poly.pdbx_strand_id
1 'polypeptide(L)'
;LASAAAAQEAGFRPCLRWRPESSPDLGAWRGSSATVSRALKLIDGGALDESDVEAIAERLGVGGRQLRRLFRRHLGAAPVTVGQTRRVLLAKQLIHETDLSMTDVALASGFGSVRRFNETFQQLYRRPPSELRRQRAASKPLASGLNLNLPYRPPYDWPAMLDFLARRAVPGVERIEDGRYIRVIELEGEVGSIEVGDAPERGALQATVRFPRLAALPASIARMRRLFDLSADPGSIAAALGRDPC
;
A
#
# COMPACT_ATOMS: atom_id res chain seq x y z
N LEU A 1 -1.47 7.93 19.24
CA LEU A 1 -1.96 6.61 18.83
C LEU A 1 -0.85 5.90 18.06
N ALA A 2 -0.71 4.58 18.30
CA ALA A 2 0.43 3.82 17.77
C ALA A 2 0.33 3.54 16.25
N SER A 3 -0.88 3.58 15.68
CA SER A 3 -1.11 3.34 14.25
C SER A 3 -2.41 3.94 13.75
N ALA A 4 -2.59 4.02 12.42
CA ALA A 4 -3.86 4.41 11.81
C ALA A 4 -5.01 3.47 12.20
N ALA A 5 -4.73 2.17 12.36
CA ALA A 5 -5.71 1.18 12.81
C ALA A 5 -6.11 1.40 14.28
N ALA A 6 -5.16 1.74 15.16
CA ALA A 6 -5.46 2.10 16.55
C ALA A 6 -6.32 3.37 16.63
N ALA A 7 -6.06 4.34 15.76
CA ALA A 7 -6.90 5.52 15.65
C ALA A 7 -8.33 5.16 15.22
N GLN A 8 -8.48 4.26 14.25
CA GLN A 8 -9.78 3.80 13.78
C GLN A 8 -10.54 3.02 14.86
N GLU A 9 -9.89 2.15 15.63
CA GLU A 9 -10.49 1.47 16.80
C GLU A 9 -10.95 2.47 17.88
N ALA A 10 -10.24 3.58 18.04
CA ALA A 10 -10.60 4.66 18.95
C ALA A 10 -11.70 5.61 18.40
N GLY A 11 -12.32 5.28 17.27
CA GLY A 11 -13.41 6.05 16.67
C GLY A 11 -12.98 7.18 15.74
N PHE A 12 -11.68 7.37 15.50
CA PHE A 12 -11.20 8.34 14.52
C PHE A 12 -11.32 7.77 13.11
N ARG A 13 -11.61 8.63 12.15
CA ARG A 13 -11.64 8.27 10.73
C ARG A 13 -10.40 8.80 10.00
N PRO A 14 -9.92 8.12 8.96
CA PRO A 14 -8.87 8.65 8.11
C PRO A 14 -9.26 10.00 7.51
N CYS A 15 -8.36 10.98 7.55
CA CYS A 15 -8.60 12.30 6.98
C CYS A 15 -8.77 12.18 5.45
N LEU A 16 -9.73 12.90 4.87
CA LEU A 16 -9.94 12.91 3.42
C LEU A 16 -8.85 13.70 2.67
N ARG A 17 -8.18 14.65 3.34
CA ARG A 17 -7.10 15.48 2.77
C ARG A 17 -5.72 14.90 3.05
N TRP A 18 -5.51 14.39 4.24
CA TRP A 18 -4.23 13.80 4.65
C TRP A 18 -4.12 12.35 4.17
N ARG A 19 -2.91 11.97 3.79
CA ARG A 19 -2.59 10.64 3.26
C ARG A 19 -1.84 9.83 4.31
N PRO A 20 -2.54 9.16 5.24
CA PRO A 20 -1.88 8.34 6.27
C PRO A 20 -1.14 7.14 5.68
N GLU A 21 -1.47 6.75 4.45
CA GLU A 21 -0.78 5.72 3.67
C GLU A 21 0.66 6.10 3.31
N SER A 22 1.01 7.39 3.34
CA SER A 22 2.38 7.88 3.15
C SER A 22 3.16 7.99 4.48
N SER A 23 2.51 7.73 5.61
CA SER A 23 3.21 7.64 6.89
C SER A 23 4.07 6.38 6.90
N PRO A 24 5.33 6.43 7.37
CA PRO A 24 6.17 5.24 7.39
C PRO A 24 5.52 4.19 8.27
N ASP A 25 5.70 2.94 7.87
CA ASP A 25 5.65 1.85 8.83
C ASP A 25 6.65 2.20 9.93
N LEU A 26 6.15 2.25 11.16
CA LEU A 26 6.97 2.53 12.33
C LEU A 26 8.23 1.69 12.30
N GLY A 27 9.34 2.37 12.22
CA GLY A 27 10.66 1.90 11.87
C GLY A 27 11.15 0.61 12.48
N ALA A 28 12.27 0.17 11.98
CA ALA A 28 13.02 -1.05 12.28
C ALA A 28 12.70 -1.70 13.63
N TRP A 29 11.80 -2.64 13.61
CA TRP A 29 11.32 -3.38 14.75
C TRP A 29 12.32 -4.49 15.09
N ARG A 30 12.69 -4.61 16.35
CA ARG A 30 13.60 -5.65 16.83
C ARG A 30 12.81 -6.68 17.67
N GLY A 31 13.16 -7.97 17.55
CA GLY A 31 12.56 -9.05 18.34
C GLY A 31 11.16 -9.48 17.86
N SER A 32 10.20 -9.63 18.75
CA SER A 32 8.82 -10.05 18.45
C SER A 32 8.11 -9.15 17.42
N SER A 33 8.66 -8.00 17.14
CA SER A 33 8.26 -7.08 16.09
C SER A 33 8.59 -7.59 14.70
N ALA A 34 9.58 -8.44 14.50
CA ALA A 34 9.85 -9.07 13.21
C ALA A 34 8.65 -9.90 12.72
N THR A 35 7.95 -10.58 13.63
CA THR A 35 6.71 -11.31 13.33
C THR A 35 5.60 -10.34 12.90
N VAL A 36 5.44 -9.22 13.61
CA VAL A 36 4.46 -8.18 13.25
C VAL A 36 4.79 -7.56 11.90
N SER A 37 6.06 -7.24 11.63
CA SER A 37 6.49 -6.70 10.33
C SER A 37 6.23 -7.68 9.18
N ARG A 38 6.49 -8.98 9.38
CA ARG A 38 6.17 -10.00 8.38
C ARG A 38 4.66 -10.13 8.18
N ALA A 39 3.87 -10.09 9.25
CA ALA A 39 2.42 -10.13 9.17
C ALA A 39 1.87 -8.90 8.43
N LEU A 40 2.39 -7.70 8.71
CA LEU A 40 2.00 -6.48 7.99
C LEU A 40 2.27 -6.60 6.49
N LYS A 41 3.43 -7.13 6.09
CA LYS A 41 3.72 -7.39 4.66
C LYS A 41 2.72 -8.32 3.99
N LEU A 42 2.25 -9.34 4.70
CA LEU A 42 1.20 -10.24 4.20
C LEU A 42 -0.15 -9.51 4.10
N ILE A 43 -0.51 -8.75 5.13
CA ILE A 43 -1.75 -7.96 5.17
C ILE A 43 -1.75 -6.90 4.07
N ASP A 44 -0.65 -6.19 3.87
CA ASP A 44 -0.49 -5.21 2.80
C ASP A 44 -0.63 -5.83 1.42
N GLY A 45 -0.13 -7.05 1.25
CA GLY A 45 -0.31 -7.86 0.05
C GLY A 45 -1.72 -8.43 -0.15
N GLY A 46 -2.66 -8.21 0.77
CA GLY A 46 -4.05 -8.68 0.62
C GLY A 46 -4.36 -10.00 1.31
N ALA A 47 -3.45 -10.57 2.11
CA ALA A 47 -3.69 -11.90 2.70
C ALA A 47 -4.98 -12.00 3.55
N LEU A 48 -5.44 -10.90 4.17
CA LEU A 48 -6.73 -10.87 4.89
C LEU A 48 -7.94 -10.61 3.97
N ASP A 49 -7.75 -10.46 2.68
CA ASP A 49 -8.84 -10.29 1.73
C ASP A 49 -9.44 -11.67 1.37
N GLU A 50 -8.60 -12.71 1.40
CA GLU A 50 -8.93 -14.09 1.01
C GLU A 50 -8.84 -15.10 2.16
N SER A 51 -8.14 -14.76 3.26
CA SER A 51 -7.92 -15.66 4.39
C SER A 51 -8.19 -14.98 5.73
N ASP A 52 -8.07 -15.74 6.81
CA ASP A 52 -8.25 -15.25 8.18
C ASP A 52 -6.90 -15.00 8.91
N VAL A 53 -7.02 -14.57 10.16
CA VAL A 53 -5.83 -14.29 11.03
C VAL A 53 -5.09 -15.58 11.38
N GLU A 54 -5.80 -16.68 11.46
CA GLU A 54 -5.26 -18.00 11.78
C GLU A 54 -4.33 -18.46 10.66
N ALA A 55 -4.74 -18.35 9.42
CA ALA A 55 -3.92 -18.69 8.25
C ALA A 55 -2.65 -17.85 8.16
N ILE A 56 -2.74 -16.53 8.48
CA ILE A 56 -1.53 -15.68 8.55
C ILE A 56 -0.62 -16.12 9.69
N ALA A 57 -1.17 -16.45 10.86
CA ALA A 57 -0.40 -16.87 12.02
C ALA A 57 0.35 -18.17 11.74
N GLU A 58 -0.31 -19.14 11.11
CA GLU A 58 0.28 -20.41 10.68
C GLU A 58 1.46 -20.19 9.71
N ARG A 59 1.28 -19.36 8.69
CA ARG A 59 2.37 -18.98 7.75
C ARG A 59 3.58 -18.34 8.44
N LEU A 60 3.38 -17.75 9.61
CA LEU A 60 4.42 -17.11 10.41
C LEU A 60 4.99 -18.02 11.50
N GLY A 61 4.48 -19.23 11.65
CA GLY A 61 4.89 -20.18 12.70
C GLY A 61 4.50 -19.74 14.11
N VAL A 62 3.37 -19.03 14.27
CA VAL A 62 2.85 -18.56 15.57
C VAL A 62 1.35 -18.89 15.72
N GLY A 63 0.86 -18.95 16.96
CA GLY A 63 -0.57 -19.10 17.19
C GLY A 63 -1.35 -17.79 16.94
N GLY A 64 -2.61 -17.87 16.46
CA GLY A 64 -3.45 -16.71 16.18
C GLY A 64 -3.66 -15.80 17.41
N ARG A 65 -3.81 -16.40 18.62
CA ARG A 65 -3.87 -15.62 19.88
C ARG A 65 -2.59 -14.81 20.14
N GLN A 66 -1.44 -15.41 19.85
CA GLN A 66 -0.15 -14.73 20.00
C GLN A 66 -0.02 -13.59 18.99
N LEU A 67 -0.39 -13.83 17.72
CA LEU A 67 -0.37 -12.81 16.69
C LEU A 67 -1.24 -11.59 17.06
N ARG A 68 -2.48 -11.82 17.54
CA ARG A 68 -3.36 -10.75 18.02
C ARG A 68 -2.76 -9.97 19.20
N ARG A 69 -2.11 -10.67 20.15
CA ARG A 69 -1.43 -10.03 21.29
C ARG A 69 -0.27 -9.15 20.82
N LEU A 70 0.55 -9.62 19.87
CA LEU A 70 1.66 -8.86 19.30
C LEU A 70 1.16 -7.61 18.57
N PHE A 71 0.11 -7.74 17.77
CA PHE A 71 -0.50 -6.60 17.08
C PHE A 71 -1.02 -5.54 18.06
N ARG A 72 -1.75 -5.94 19.09
CA ARG A 72 -2.22 -4.99 20.13
C ARG A 72 -1.06 -4.32 20.85
N ARG A 73 0.00 -5.06 21.16
CA ARG A 73 1.18 -4.53 21.84
C ARG A 73 1.95 -3.52 20.98
N HIS A 74 2.15 -3.81 19.70
CA HIS A 74 3.01 -3.01 18.83
C HIS A 74 2.26 -1.96 18.01
N LEU A 75 1.02 -2.22 17.63
CA LEU A 75 0.21 -1.37 16.76
C LEU A 75 -1.01 -0.77 17.46
N GLY A 76 -1.32 -1.22 18.66
CA GLY A 76 -2.50 -0.77 19.40
C GLY A 76 -3.84 -1.24 18.80
N ALA A 77 -3.81 -2.15 17.81
CA ALA A 77 -5.01 -2.62 17.08
C ALA A 77 -4.93 -4.10 16.78
N ALA A 78 -6.06 -4.74 16.48
CA ALA A 78 -6.11 -6.12 16.04
C ALA A 78 -5.69 -6.28 14.56
N PRO A 79 -5.18 -7.45 14.12
CA PRO A 79 -4.84 -7.70 12.72
C PRO A 79 -5.99 -7.41 11.74
N VAL A 80 -7.21 -7.80 12.10
CA VAL A 80 -8.40 -7.56 11.28
C VAL A 80 -8.66 -6.08 11.07
N THR A 81 -8.52 -5.26 12.13
CA THR A 81 -8.68 -3.80 12.04
C THR A 81 -7.60 -3.19 11.15
N VAL A 82 -6.35 -3.66 11.24
CA VAL A 82 -5.26 -3.24 10.36
C VAL A 82 -5.60 -3.54 8.91
N GLY A 83 -6.07 -4.75 8.59
CA GLY A 83 -6.52 -5.14 7.25
C GLY A 83 -7.68 -4.27 6.76
N GLN A 84 -8.67 -3.99 7.62
CA GLN A 84 -9.79 -3.10 7.27
C GLN A 84 -9.33 -1.67 7.00
N THR A 85 -8.42 -1.13 7.82
CA THR A 85 -7.83 0.20 7.60
C THR A 85 -7.11 0.27 6.26
N ARG A 86 -6.32 -0.76 5.92
CA ARG A 86 -5.65 -0.87 4.62
C ARG A 86 -6.66 -0.79 3.46
N ARG A 87 -7.74 -1.60 3.51
CA ARG A 87 -8.78 -1.59 2.47
C ARG A 87 -9.41 -0.22 2.31
N VAL A 88 -9.75 0.44 3.41
CA VAL A 88 -10.35 1.79 3.40
C VAL A 88 -9.39 2.82 2.80
N LEU A 89 -8.10 2.78 3.16
CA LEU A 89 -7.10 3.71 2.64
C LEU A 89 -6.87 3.49 1.15
N LEU A 90 -6.76 2.24 0.69
CA LEU A 90 -6.62 1.92 -0.73
C LEU A 90 -7.88 2.32 -1.50
N ALA A 91 -9.07 2.00 -1.00
CA ALA A 91 -10.32 2.41 -1.63
C ALA A 91 -10.42 3.93 -1.76
N LYS A 92 -10.07 4.67 -0.70
CA LYS A 92 -10.01 6.14 -0.72
C LYS A 92 -9.06 6.65 -1.81
N GLN A 93 -7.88 6.05 -1.92
CA GLN A 93 -6.91 6.39 -2.96
C GLN A 93 -7.50 6.16 -4.36
N LEU A 94 -8.08 4.99 -4.61
CA LEU A 94 -8.69 4.65 -5.90
C LEU A 94 -9.87 5.58 -6.25
N ILE A 95 -10.72 5.92 -5.28
CA ILE A 95 -11.83 6.88 -5.48
C ILE A 95 -11.30 8.25 -5.94
N HIS A 96 -10.18 8.70 -5.39
CA HIS A 96 -9.63 10.03 -5.68
C HIS A 96 -8.71 10.07 -6.90
N GLU A 97 -8.04 8.98 -7.23
CA GLU A 97 -7.00 8.94 -8.26
C GLU A 97 -7.44 8.28 -9.56
N THR A 98 -8.56 7.54 -9.55
CA THR A 98 -9.02 6.76 -10.70
C THR A 98 -10.50 7.01 -11.03
N ASP A 99 -10.89 6.61 -12.24
CA ASP A 99 -12.31 6.61 -12.68
C ASP A 99 -12.95 5.22 -12.62
N LEU A 100 -12.35 4.28 -11.87
CA LEU A 100 -12.93 2.96 -11.64
C LEU A 100 -14.36 3.06 -11.11
N SER A 101 -15.25 2.20 -11.54
CA SER A 101 -16.58 2.09 -10.94
C SER A 101 -16.49 1.83 -9.44
N MET A 102 -17.51 2.18 -8.67
CA MET A 102 -17.51 1.88 -7.21
C MET A 102 -17.45 0.39 -6.92
N THR A 103 -17.96 -0.43 -7.83
CA THR A 103 -17.84 -1.89 -7.78
C THR A 103 -16.38 -2.31 -7.96
N ASP A 104 -15.71 -1.77 -8.97
CA ASP A 104 -14.30 -2.08 -9.21
C ASP A 104 -13.40 -1.56 -8.09
N VAL A 105 -13.67 -0.37 -7.54
CA VAL A 105 -12.96 0.15 -6.36
C VAL A 105 -13.13 -0.80 -5.16
N ALA A 106 -14.34 -1.29 -4.90
CA ALA A 106 -14.58 -2.22 -3.81
C ALA A 106 -13.76 -3.49 -3.97
N LEU A 107 -13.82 -4.12 -5.14
CA LEU A 107 -13.07 -5.35 -5.45
C LEU A 107 -11.56 -5.10 -5.43
N ALA A 108 -11.08 -4.07 -6.11
CA ALA A 108 -9.66 -3.73 -6.19
C ALA A 108 -9.03 -3.37 -4.83
N SER A 109 -9.82 -2.91 -3.88
CA SER A 109 -9.35 -2.60 -2.52
C SER A 109 -9.47 -3.77 -1.53
N GLY A 110 -9.96 -4.94 -1.99
CA GLY A 110 -10.04 -6.16 -1.19
C GLY A 110 -11.31 -6.28 -0.33
N PHE A 111 -12.39 -5.56 -0.67
CA PHE A 111 -13.68 -5.80 -0.05
C PHE A 111 -14.36 -7.02 -0.69
N GLY A 112 -14.79 -7.97 0.12
CA GLY A 112 -15.49 -9.19 -0.36
C GLY A 112 -16.89 -8.92 -0.93
N SER A 113 -17.44 -7.69 -0.79
CA SER A 113 -18.68 -7.29 -1.44
C SER A 113 -18.85 -5.77 -1.45
N VAL A 114 -19.59 -5.29 -2.46
CA VAL A 114 -19.96 -3.86 -2.58
C VAL A 114 -20.82 -3.39 -1.40
N ARG A 115 -21.66 -4.28 -0.87
CA ARG A 115 -22.45 -3.97 0.32
C ARG A 115 -21.57 -3.65 1.52
N ARG A 116 -20.58 -4.51 1.80
CA ARG A 116 -19.65 -4.32 2.92
C ARG A 116 -18.79 -3.06 2.74
N PHE A 117 -18.39 -2.77 1.51
CA PHE A 117 -17.70 -1.54 1.16
C PHE A 117 -18.55 -0.32 1.51
N ASN A 118 -19.81 -0.25 1.03
CA ASN A 118 -20.72 0.86 1.31
C ASN A 118 -21.00 1.03 2.81
N GLU A 119 -21.30 -0.07 3.52
CA GLU A 119 -21.53 -0.06 4.97
C GLU A 119 -20.31 0.49 5.73
N THR A 120 -19.09 0.06 5.36
CA THR A 120 -17.86 0.55 5.99
C THR A 120 -17.67 2.06 5.79
N PHE A 121 -17.88 2.53 4.57
CA PHE A 121 -17.75 3.97 4.27
C PHE A 121 -18.85 4.79 4.95
N GLN A 122 -20.07 4.30 4.98
CA GLN A 122 -21.17 4.95 5.69
C GLN A 122 -20.90 5.05 7.20
N GLN A 123 -20.33 4.00 7.80
CA GLN A 123 -19.95 4.01 9.22
C GLN A 123 -18.83 5.02 9.51
N LEU A 124 -17.78 5.03 8.69
CA LEU A 124 -16.59 5.86 8.92
C LEU A 124 -16.80 7.33 8.54
N TYR A 125 -17.43 7.57 7.39
CA TYR A 125 -17.52 8.92 6.81
C TYR A 125 -18.92 9.52 6.85
N ARG A 126 -19.94 8.76 7.26
CA ARG A 126 -21.35 9.16 7.28
C ARG A 126 -21.87 9.55 5.89
N ARG A 127 -21.26 9.02 4.83
CA ARG A 127 -21.57 9.25 3.41
C ARG A 127 -21.27 8.01 2.60
N PRO A 128 -21.97 7.81 1.49
CA PRO A 128 -21.62 6.76 0.54
C PRO A 128 -20.28 7.07 -0.16
N PRO A 129 -19.54 6.03 -0.59
CA PRO A 129 -18.25 6.21 -1.28
C PRO A 129 -18.32 7.10 -2.53
N SER A 130 -19.44 7.06 -3.25
CA SER A 130 -19.66 7.86 -4.47
C SER A 130 -19.60 9.38 -4.23
N GLU A 131 -20.03 9.84 -3.07
CA GLU A 131 -19.94 11.25 -2.69
C GLU A 131 -18.53 11.73 -2.35
N LEU A 132 -17.59 10.79 -2.15
CA LEU A 132 -16.18 11.12 -1.90
C LEU A 132 -15.42 11.38 -3.20
N ARG A 133 -15.99 11.00 -4.33
CA ARG A 133 -15.37 11.24 -5.65
C ARG A 133 -15.48 12.71 -6.00
N ARG A 134 -14.33 13.36 -6.20
CA ARG A 134 -14.29 14.70 -6.80
C ARG A 134 -14.62 14.59 -8.29
N GLN A 135 -15.36 15.55 -8.82
CA GLN A 135 -15.54 15.67 -10.27
C GLN A 135 -14.16 15.82 -10.91
N ARG A 136 -13.80 14.88 -11.76
CA ARG A 136 -12.60 14.92 -12.60
C ARG A 136 -13.02 14.93 -14.05
N ALA A 137 -12.20 15.55 -14.89
CA ALA A 137 -12.33 15.33 -16.34
C ALA A 137 -12.10 13.83 -16.62
N ALA A 138 -12.91 13.29 -17.53
CA ALA A 138 -12.87 11.86 -17.88
C ALA A 138 -11.44 11.40 -18.18
N SER A 139 -10.98 10.37 -17.48
CA SER A 139 -9.66 9.77 -17.75
C SER A 139 -9.77 8.67 -18.81
N LYS A 140 -8.58 8.32 -19.32
CA LYS A 140 -8.43 7.34 -20.41
C LYS A 140 -8.93 5.93 -19.99
N PRO A 141 -9.37 5.10 -20.98
CA PRO A 141 -9.85 3.75 -20.73
C PRO A 141 -8.83 2.86 -19.99
N LEU A 142 -9.31 1.85 -19.25
CA LEU A 142 -8.52 0.87 -18.49
C LEU A 142 -7.45 0.15 -19.35
N ALA A 143 -7.65 0.06 -20.67
CA ALA A 143 -6.70 -0.49 -21.62
C ALA A 143 -5.33 0.23 -21.63
N SER A 144 -5.26 1.50 -21.19
CA SER A 144 -4.00 2.25 -21.06
C SER A 144 -3.27 2.04 -19.72
N GLY A 145 -3.84 1.23 -18.81
CA GLY A 145 -3.33 1.00 -17.45
C GLY A 145 -3.92 1.94 -16.41
N LEU A 146 -3.81 1.53 -15.15
CA LEU A 146 -4.28 2.29 -14.00
C LEU A 146 -3.16 3.16 -13.44
N ASN A 147 -3.36 4.47 -13.42
CA ASN A 147 -2.39 5.42 -12.89
C ASN A 147 -2.63 5.68 -11.40
N LEU A 148 -1.57 5.56 -10.60
CA LEU A 148 -1.56 5.75 -9.16
C LEU A 148 -0.38 6.61 -8.75
N ASN A 149 -0.55 7.40 -7.68
CA ASN A 149 0.55 8.07 -7.01
C ASN A 149 0.96 7.25 -5.79
N LEU A 150 2.24 6.97 -5.68
CA LEU A 150 2.86 6.26 -4.57
C LEU A 150 3.71 7.27 -3.78
N PRO A 151 3.16 7.89 -2.71
CA PRO A 151 3.87 8.91 -1.95
C PRO A 151 5.11 8.35 -1.26
N TYR A 152 6.15 9.17 -1.20
CA TYR A 152 7.37 8.95 -0.44
C TYR A 152 7.66 10.11 0.52
N ARG A 153 8.64 9.95 1.41
CA ARG A 153 9.18 11.04 2.22
C ARG A 153 10.42 11.62 1.58
N PRO A 154 10.49 12.94 1.41
CA PRO A 154 11.70 13.57 0.95
C PRO A 154 12.80 13.56 2.04
N PRO A 155 14.10 13.61 1.64
CA PRO A 155 14.56 13.57 0.26
C PRO A 155 14.45 12.17 -0.36
N TYR A 156 14.17 12.12 -1.68
CA TYR A 156 14.11 10.85 -2.42
C TYR A 156 14.96 10.99 -3.70
N ASP A 157 16.00 10.20 -3.80
CA ASP A 157 16.93 10.23 -4.93
C ASP A 157 16.52 9.25 -6.02
N TRP A 158 15.61 9.68 -6.87
CA TRP A 158 15.11 8.86 -7.99
C TRP A 158 16.21 8.50 -9.01
N PRO A 159 17.10 9.42 -9.43
CA PRO A 159 18.20 9.08 -10.32
C PRO A 159 19.11 7.97 -9.77
N ALA A 160 19.51 8.05 -8.50
CA ALA A 160 20.34 7.02 -7.87
C ALA A 160 19.60 5.68 -7.77
N MET A 161 18.29 5.69 -7.50
CA MET A 161 17.44 4.49 -7.48
C MET A 161 17.40 3.84 -8.87
N LEU A 162 17.19 4.63 -9.94
CA LEU A 162 17.19 4.11 -11.30
C LEU A 162 18.53 3.51 -11.71
N ASP A 163 19.64 4.19 -11.37
CA ASP A 163 20.98 3.72 -11.66
C ASP A 163 21.29 2.40 -10.92
N PHE A 164 20.84 2.28 -9.66
CA PHE A 164 20.94 1.04 -8.91
C PHE A 164 20.17 -0.11 -9.56
N LEU A 165 18.94 0.15 -10.04
CA LEU A 165 18.09 -0.84 -10.70
C LEU A 165 18.63 -1.20 -12.10
N ALA A 166 19.14 -0.22 -12.87
CA ALA A 166 19.69 -0.41 -14.20
C ALA A 166 20.85 -1.41 -14.18
N ARG A 167 21.76 -1.28 -13.22
CA ARG A 167 22.91 -2.20 -13.05
C ARG A 167 22.52 -3.64 -12.72
N ARG A 168 21.28 -3.87 -12.29
CA ARG A 168 20.75 -5.18 -11.86
C ARG A 168 19.58 -5.65 -12.70
N ALA A 169 19.21 -4.88 -13.70
CA ALA A 169 18.06 -5.18 -14.54
C ALA A 169 18.24 -6.53 -15.27
N VAL A 170 17.21 -7.36 -15.22
CA VAL A 170 17.15 -8.62 -15.94
C VAL A 170 16.59 -8.36 -17.34
N PRO A 171 17.40 -8.56 -18.42
CA PRO A 171 16.94 -8.35 -19.77
C PRO A 171 15.66 -9.16 -20.10
N GLY A 172 14.70 -8.52 -20.76
CA GLY A 172 13.40 -9.12 -21.07
C GLY A 172 12.37 -9.07 -19.95
N VAL A 173 12.79 -8.78 -18.69
CA VAL A 173 11.90 -8.63 -17.53
C VAL A 173 11.81 -7.18 -17.10
N GLU A 174 12.95 -6.48 -17.10
CA GLU A 174 13.09 -5.11 -16.61
C GLU A 174 13.80 -4.23 -17.63
N ARG A 175 13.42 -2.96 -17.68
CA ARG A 175 14.15 -1.93 -18.42
C ARG A 175 13.95 -0.55 -17.80
N ILE A 176 14.92 0.31 -18.06
CA ILE A 176 14.80 1.74 -17.81
C ILE A 176 14.71 2.45 -19.16
N GLU A 177 13.71 3.30 -19.30
CA GLU A 177 13.44 4.05 -20.52
C GLU A 177 12.86 5.41 -20.16
N ASP A 178 13.38 6.48 -20.72
CA ASP A 178 12.92 7.86 -20.50
C ASP A 178 12.79 8.26 -19.01
N GLY A 179 13.75 7.83 -18.18
CA GLY A 179 13.71 8.11 -16.73
C GLY A 179 12.65 7.32 -15.96
N ARG A 180 12.10 6.28 -16.57
CA ARG A 180 11.08 5.41 -15.98
C ARG A 180 11.60 3.99 -15.85
N TYR A 181 11.20 3.32 -14.77
CA TYR A 181 11.43 1.89 -14.58
C TYR A 181 10.22 1.11 -15.06
N ILE A 182 10.45 0.13 -15.90
CA ILE A 182 9.41 -0.74 -16.49
C ILE A 182 9.74 -2.19 -16.15
N ARG A 183 8.75 -2.91 -15.65
CA ARG A 183 8.92 -4.33 -15.31
C ARG A 183 7.67 -5.14 -15.62
N VAL A 184 7.87 -6.34 -16.16
CA VAL A 184 6.86 -7.39 -16.18
C VAL A 184 6.87 -8.13 -14.86
N ILE A 185 5.71 -8.35 -14.28
CA ILE A 185 5.57 -9.07 -13.00
C ILE A 185 4.43 -10.08 -13.09
N GLU A 186 4.61 -11.19 -12.40
CA GLU A 186 3.57 -12.19 -12.20
C GLU A 186 3.10 -12.12 -10.74
N LEU A 187 1.79 -12.09 -10.55
CA LEU A 187 1.11 -12.11 -9.27
C LEU A 187 -0.12 -13.03 -9.36
N GLU A 188 -0.16 -14.04 -8.50
CA GLU A 188 -1.30 -14.97 -8.40
C GLU A 188 -1.66 -15.64 -9.75
N GLY A 189 -0.64 -15.98 -10.54
CA GLY A 189 -0.81 -16.58 -11.86
C GLY A 189 -1.20 -15.60 -12.99
N GLU A 190 -1.33 -14.31 -12.66
CA GLU A 190 -1.61 -13.25 -13.65
C GLU A 190 -0.33 -12.49 -14.01
N VAL A 191 -0.08 -12.36 -15.28
CA VAL A 191 1.05 -11.59 -15.81
C VAL A 191 0.59 -10.18 -16.11
N GLY A 192 1.32 -9.20 -15.61
CA GLY A 192 1.07 -7.80 -15.85
C GLY A 192 2.36 -6.99 -15.96
N SER A 193 2.22 -5.69 -16.09
CA SER A 193 3.37 -4.79 -16.10
C SER A 193 3.15 -3.58 -15.19
N ILE A 194 4.27 -3.08 -14.67
CA ILE A 194 4.34 -1.80 -13.99
C ILE A 194 5.28 -0.88 -14.74
N GLU A 195 4.94 0.39 -14.75
CA GLU A 195 5.77 1.47 -15.26
C GLU A 195 5.79 2.57 -14.21
N VAL A 196 6.96 2.98 -13.74
CA VAL A 196 7.10 3.90 -12.60
C VAL A 196 8.07 5.01 -12.94
N GLY A 197 7.67 6.24 -12.66
CA GLY A 197 8.49 7.44 -12.82
C GLY A 197 8.34 8.37 -11.62
N ASP A 198 9.23 9.34 -11.49
CA ASP A 198 9.15 10.35 -10.43
C ASP A 198 8.15 11.46 -10.76
N ALA A 199 7.50 11.97 -9.74
CA ALA A 199 6.64 13.15 -9.77
C ALA A 199 6.93 14.02 -8.53
N PRO A 200 8.10 14.68 -8.50
CA PRO A 200 8.62 15.37 -7.33
C PRO A 200 7.71 16.51 -6.87
N GLU A 201 6.98 17.15 -7.79
CA GLU A 201 5.98 18.18 -7.50
C GLU A 201 4.81 17.66 -6.65
N ARG A 202 4.62 16.33 -6.61
CA ARG A 202 3.60 15.63 -5.80
C ARG A 202 4.18 14.94 -4.58
N GLY A 203 5.52 14.89 -4.45
CA GLY A 203 6.20 14.08 -3.44
C GLY A 203 5.85 12.60 -3.58
N ALA A 204 5.79 12.08 -4.80
CA ALA A 204 5.31 10.73 -5.08
C ALA A 204 5.96 10.15 -6.35
N LEU A 205 6.07 8.84 -6.43
CA LEU A 205 6.25 8.14 -7.69
C LEU A 205 4.90 7.98 -8.40
N GLN A 206 4.87 8.23 -9.68
CA GLN A 206 3.71 7.94 -10.54
C GLN A 206 3.88 6.55 -11.13
N ALA A 207 2.97 5.65 -10.79
CA ALA A 207 2.94 4.29 -11.28
C ALA A 207 1.78 4.07 -12.25
N THR A 208 2.05 3.44 -13.39
CA THR A 208 1.04 2.87 -14.28
C THR A 208 1.05 1.36 -14.12
N VAL A 209 -0.07 0.79 -13.72
CA VAL A 209 -0.25 -0.64 -13.44
C VAL A 209 -1.16 -1.24 -14.50
N ARG A 210 -0.71 -2.31 -15.16
CA ARG A 210 -1.47 -3.02 -16.18
C ARG A 210 -1.58 -4.49 -15.81
N PHE A 211 -2.74 -4.90 -15.33
CA PHE A 211 -3.09 -6.30 -15.04
C PHE A 211 -4.46 -6.65 -15.60
N PRO A 212 -4.68 -7.91 -16.00
CA PRO A 212 -5.99 -8.38 -16.46
C PRO A 212 -7.07 -8.24 -15.38
N ARG A 213 -6.72 -8.46 -14.11
CA ARG A 213 -7.64 -8.38 -12.97
C ARG A 213 -7.19 -7.34 -11.95
N LEU A 214 -8.16 -6.59 -11.46
CA LEU A 214 -7.94 -5.58 -10.42
C LEU A 214 -7.60 -6.20 -9.04
N ALA A 215 -7.89 -7.47 -8.82
CA ALA A 215 -7.52 -8.18 -7.59
C ALA A 215 -6.01 -8.19 -7.33
N ALA A 216 -5.17 -8.19 -8.39
CA ALA A 216 -3.71 -8.10 -8.27
C ALA A 216 -3.19 -6.72 -7.82
N LEU A 217 -4.05 -5.69 -7.79
CA LEU A 217 -3.63 -4.31 -7.52
C LEU A 217 -3.04 -4.11 -6.11
N PRO A 218 -3.63 -4.64 -5.01
CA PRO A 218 -3.04 -4.51 -3.67
C PRO A 218 -1.63 -5.07 -3.59
N ALA A 219 -1.43 -6.28 -4.13
CA ALA A 219 -0.13 -6.95 -4.14
C ALA A 219 0.89 -6.20 -5.02
N SER A 220 0.45 -5.65 -6.16
CA SER A 220 1.28 -4.81 -7.04
C SER A 220 1.76 -3.55 -6.32
N ILE A 221 0.87 -2.83 -5.64
CA ILE A 221 1.20 -1.62 -4.87
C ILE A 221 2.16 -1.96 -3.74
N ALA A 222 1.89 -3.02 -2.97
CA ALA A 222 2.75 -3.45 -1.88
C ALA A 222 4.15 -3.84 -2.40
N ARG A 223 4.24 -4.49 -3.57
CA ARG A 223 5.52 -4.84 -4.21
C ARG A 223 6.29 -3.60 -4.66
N MET A 224 5.63 -2.63 -5.31
CA MET A 224 6.25 -1.36 -5.72
C MET A 224 6.75 -0.58 -4.50
N ARG A 225 5.95 -0.46 -3.44
CA ARG A 225 6.37 0.23 -2.21
C ARG A 225 7.63 -0.37 -1.60
N ARG A 226 7.77 -1.70 -1.65
CA ARG A 226 8.99 -2.38 -1.19
C ARG A 226 10.18 -2.22 -2.14
N LEU A 227 9.94 -2.32 -3.46
CA LEU A 227 10.99 -2.21 -4.46
C LEU A 227 11.68 -0.84 -4.41
N PHE A 228 10.89 0.22 -4.22
CA PHE A 228 11.36 1.60 -4.19
C PHE A 228 11.56 2.14 -2.77
N ASP A 229 11.45 1.30 -1.74
CA ASP A 229 11.60 1.66 -0.33
C ASP A 229 10.79 2.90 0.10
N LEU A 230 9.53 3.00 -0.37
CA LEU A 230 8.68 4.17 -0.13
C LEU A 230 8.19 4.31 1.32
N SER A 231 8.48 3.32 2.16
CA SER A 231 8.18 3.35 3.60
C SER A 231 9.34 3.92 4.42
N ALA A 232 10.51 4.16 3.82
CA ALA A 232 11.67 4.71 4.50
C ALA A 232 11.39 6.11 5.06
N ASP A 233 12.04 6.43 6.17
CA ASP A 233 12.13 7.78 6.71
C ASP A 233 13.59 8.23 6.62
N PRO A 234 13.98 8.89 5.52
CA PRO A 234 15.37 9.31 5.29
C PRO A 234 15.92 10.21 6.41
N GLY A 235 15.05 11.04 7.00
CA GLY A 235 15.44 11.90 8.12
C GLY A 235 15.82 11.10 9.37
N SER A 236 15.00 10.12 9.74
CA SER A 236 15.29 9.22 10.87
C SER A 236 16.52 8.35 10.60
N ILE A 237 16.70 7.89 9.37
CA ILE A 237 17.87 7.09 8.97
C ILE A 237 19.15 7.93 9.07
N ALA A 238 19.15 9.12 8.49
CA ALA A 238 20.29 10.04 8.54
C ALA A 238 20.64 10.44 9.98
N ALA A 239 19.63 10.70 10.84
CA ALA A 239 19.85 11.01 12.24
C ALA A 239 20.41 9.81 13.04
N ALA A 240 20.09 8.59 12.65
CA ALA A 240 20.65 7.38 13.28
C ALA A 240 22.09 7.14 12.84
N LEU A 241 22.37 7.23 11.54
CA LEU A 241 23.72 7.01 10.98
C LEU A 241 24.69 8.13 11.35
N GLY A 242 24.25 9.38 11.40
CA GLY A 242 25.09 10.51 11.79
C GLY A 242 25.51 10.52 13.28
N ARG A 243 25.02 9.58 14.09
CA ARG A 243 25.48 9.37 15.48
C ARG A 243 26.62 8.39 15.60
N ASP A 244 26.95 7.69 14.52
CA ASP A 244 28.08 6.75 14.50
C ASP A 244 29.35 7.54 14.17
N PRO A 245 30.29 7.71 15.13
CA PRO A 245 31.57 8.36 14.85
C PRO A 245 32.40 7.38 14.00
N CYS A 246 32.53 7.64 12.70
CA CYS A 246 33.53 6.98 11.85
C CYS A 246 34.94 7.33 12.28
#